data_52fd7e1787fa2c5fc98e08f3a3d92b96
#
_entry.id   52fd7e1787fa2c5fc98e08f3a3d92b96
#
_cell.length_a   1.000
_cell.length_b   1.000
_cell.length_c   1.000
_cell.angle_alpha   90.00
_cell.angle_beta   90.00
_cell.angle_gamma   90.00
#
_symmetry.space_group_name_H-M   'P 1'
#
loop_
_entity.id
_entity.type
_entity.pdbx_description
1 polymer ?
#
loop_
_entity_poly.entity_id
_entity_poly.type
_entity_poly.pdbx_seq_one_letter_code
_entity_poly.pdbx_strand_id
1 'polypeptide(L)'
;DLSAVPLIHEKTHLPVIVDPSHAVGRASLVPPMALAAAACGCDGLLIEVHNDPLHALCDGGQALLPEQFARLSRQVSAVRRSSEL
;
A
#
# COMPACT_ATOMS: atom_id res chain seq x y z
N ASP A 1 -0.57 -12.31 2.16
CA ASP A 1 -1.05 -12.99 0.96
C ASP A 1 -2.14 -12.14 0.30
N LEU A 2 -1.81 -11.58 -0.86
CA LEU A 2 -2.73 -10.67 -1.58
C LEU A 2 -3.97 -11.37 -2.13
N SER A 3 -3.96 -12.69 -2.27
CA SER A 3 -5.14 -13.42 -2.73
C SER A 3 -6.32 -13.30 -1.76
N ALA A 4 -6.04 -12.93 -0.50
CA ALA A 4 -7.10 -12.68 0.47
C ALA A 4 -8.01 -11.52 0.04
N VAL A 5 -7.51 -10.54 -0.71
CA VAL A 5 -8.29 -9.39 -1.13
C VAL A 5 -9.49 -9.79 -1.99
N PRO A 6 -9.31 -10.45 -3.16
CA PRO A 6 -10.46 -10.86 -3.94
C PRO A 6 -11.30 -11.91 -3.23
N LEU A 7 -10.69 -12.77 -2.41
CA LEU A 7 -11.44 -13.78 -1.67
C LEU A 7 -12.42 -13.16 -0.67
N ILE A 8 -11.97 -12.15 0.07
CA ILE A 8 -12.84 -11.44 1.02
C ILE A 8 -13.96 -10.71 0.27
N HIS A 9 -13.65 -10.11 -0.87
CA HIS A 9 -14.67 -9.43 -1.69
C HIS A 9 -15.74 -10.40 -2.21
N GLU A 10 -15.37 -11.64 -2.49
CA GLU A 10 -16.36 -12.66 -2.88
C GLU A 10 -17.29 -13.04 -1.74
N LYS A 11 -16.80 -13.01 -0.51
CA LYS A 11 -17.52 -13.53 0.65
C LYS A 11 -18.26 -12.46 1.44
N THR A 12 -17.86 -11.19 1.32
CA THR A 12 -18.45 -10.12 2.11
C THR A 12 -18.57 -8.84 1.28
N HIS A 13 -19.31 -7.86 1.82
CA HIS A 13 -19.41 -6.52 1.24
C HIS A 13 -18.45 -5.53 1.92
N LEU A 14 -17.62 -6.01 2.83
CA LEU A 14 -16.74 -5.14 3.60
C LEU A 14 -15.56 -4.65 2.76
N PRO A 15 -15.10 -3.40 2.98
CA PRO A 15 -13.88 -2.92 2.35
C PRO A 15 -12.65 -3.65 2.90
N VAL A 16 -11.64 -3.79 2.05
CA VAL A 16 -10.37 -4.44 2.42
C VAL A 16 -9.27 -3.40 2.30
N ILE A 17 -8.58 -3.16 3.43
CA ILE A 17 -7.43 -2.25 3.49
C ILE A 17 -6.17 -3.09 3.61
N VAL A 18 -5.18 -2.82 2.77
CA VAL A 18 -3.90 -3.53 2.79
C VAL A 18 -2.84 -2.62 3.40
N ASP A 19 -2.02 -3.17 4.28
CA ASP A 19 -0.91 -2.48 4.93
C ASP A 19 0.41 -3.07 4.44
N PRO A 20 0.97 -2.59 3.32
CA PRO A 20 2.24 -3.10 2.84
C PRO A 20 3.42 -2.65 3.71
N SER A 21 3.29 -1.52 4.43
CA SER A 21 4.36 -1.02 5.27
C SER A 21 4.76 -2.03 6.36
N HIS A 22 3.79 -2.50 7.12
CA HIS A 22 4.05 -3.47 8.19
C HIS A 22 4.30 -4.87 7.64
N ALA A 23 3.64 -5.23 6.54
CA ALA A 23 3.77 -6.56 5.96
C ALA A 23 5.20 -6.87 5.48
N VAL A 24 5.87 -5.89 4.85
CA VAL A 24 7.20 -6.12 4.29
C VAL A 24 8.34 -5.63 5.16
N GLY A 25 8.10 -4.67 6.06
CA GLY A 25 9.09 -4.16 7.01
C GLY A 25 10.27 -3.42 6.39
N ARG A 26 10.25 -3.11 5.09
CA ARG A 26 11.32 -2.43 4.36
C ARG A 26 10.72 -1.43 3.39
N ALA A 27 11.16 -0.17 3.48
CA ALA A 27 10.63 0.91 2.66
C ALA A 27 10.75 0.63 1.16
N SER A 28 11.84 0.00 0.71
CA SER A 28 12.06 -0.28 -0.71
C SER A 28 11.04 -1.24 -1.30
N LEU A 29 10.38 -2.06 -0.46
CA LEU A 29 9.39 -3.03 -0.92
C LEU A 29 7.97 -2.48 -0.87
N VAL A 30 7.76 -1.35 -0.21
CA VAL A 30 6.41 -0.78 -0.04
C VAL A 30 5.79 -0.36 -1.37
N PRO A 31 6.46 0.41 -2.25
CA PRO A 31 5.85 0.79 -3.51
C PRO A 31 5.40 -0.38 -4.39
N PRO A 32 6.24 -1.39 -4.69
CA PRO A 32 5.77 -2.49 -5.52
C PRO A 32 4.63 -3.29 -4.88
N MET A 33 4.64 -3.47 -3.56
CA MET A 33 3.56 -4.21 -2.91
C MET A 33 2.26 -3.40 -2.84
N ALA A 34 2.37 -2.07 -2.68
CA ALA A 34 1.20 -1.20 -2.73
C ALA A 34 0.55 -1.24 -4.11
N LEU A 35 1.36 -1.23 -5.18
CA LEU A 35 0.85 -1.31 -6.55
C LEU A 35 0.20 -2.65 -6.82
N ALA A 36 0.78 -3.74 -6.33
CA ALA A 36 0.21 -5.07 -6.46
C ALA A 36 -1.14 -5.16 -5.72
N ALA A 37 -1.22 -4.60 -4.52
CA ALA A 37 -2.46 -4.57 -3.75
C ALA A 37 -3.55 -3.78 -4.48
N ALA A 38 -3.20 -2.65 -5.07
CA ALA A 38 -4.13 -1.85 -5.86
C ALA A 38 -4.64 -2.64 -7.07
N ALA A 39 -3.76 -3.38 -7.74
CA ALA A 39 -4.13 -4.22 -8.88
C ALA A 39 -5.04 -5.38 -8.46
N CYS A 40 -4.88 -5.89 -7.24
CA CYS A 40 -5.78 -6.92 -6.69
C CYS A 40 -7.17 -6.39 -6.35
N GLY A 41 -7.37 -5.08 -6.37
CA GLY A 41 -8.66 -4.47 -6.10
C GLY A 41 -8.92 -4.13 -4.66
N CYS A 42 -7.88 -3.93 -3.84
CA CYS A 42 -8.10 -3.49 -2.46
C CYS A 42 -8.81 -2.12 -2.45
N ASP A 43 -9.53 -1.84 -1.37
CA ASP A 43 -10.30 -0.60 -1.26
C ASP A 43 -9.45 0.55 -0.72
N GLY A 44 -8.37 0.25 -0.05
CA GLY A 44 -7.46 1.27 0.45
C GLY A 44 -6.12 0.67 0.87
N LEU A 45 -5.19 1.56 1.15
CA LEU A 45 -3.84 1.22 1.58
C LEU A 45 -3.49 2.01 2.83
N LEU A 46 -2.75 1.38 3.73
CA LEU A 46 -2.20 2.03 4.90
C LEU A 46 -0.68 2.12 4.74
N ILE A 47 -0.15 3.34 4.61
CA ILE A 47 1.26 3.57 4.31
C ILE A 47 1.88 4.42 5.41
N GLU A 48 2.98 3.95 5.98
CA GLU A 48 3.76 4.74 6.93
C GLU A 48 4.60 5.79 6.20
N VAL A 49 4.49 7.04 6.62
CA VAL A 49 5.23 8.16 6.04
C VAL A 49 5.91 8.93 7.16
N HIS A 50 7.16 9.32 6.94
CA HIS A 50 7.92 10.11 7.91
C HIS A 50 8.90 11.02 7.17
N ASN A 51 9.00 12.27 7.60
CA ASN A 51 9.92 13.22 6.98
C ASN A 51 11.40 12.93 7.32
N ASP A 52 11.65 12.15 8.37
CA ASP A 52 13.00 11.74 8.77
C ASP A 52 12.94 10.30 9.31
N PRO A 53 12.85 9.28 8.40
CA PRO A 53 12.68 7.89 8.83
C PRO A 53 13.79 7.36 9.74
N LEU A 54 15.02 7.86 9.58
CA LEU A 54 16.16 7.43 10.41
C LEU A 54 15.98 7.79 11.88
N HIS A 55 15.18 8.82 12.16
CA HIS A 55 14.94 9.30 13.51
C HIS A 55 13.50 9.03 13.99
N ALA A 56 12.74 8.24 13.24
CA ALA A 56 11.39 7.87 13.63
C ALA A 56 11.42 7.02 14.92
N LEU A 57 10.46 7.26 15.80
CA LEU A 57 10.38 6.53 17.07
C LEU A 57 9.96 5.08 16.88
N CYS A 58 9.23 4.79 15.80
CA CYS A 58 8.83 3.43 15.44
C CYS A 58 8.69 3.33 13.93
N ASP A 59 8.79 2.11 13.41
CA ASP A 59 8.53 1.78 11.99
C ASP A 59 9.35 2.57 10.97
N GLY A 60 10.49 3.17 11.41
CA GLY A 60 11.32 4.00 10.53
C GLY A 60 11.88 3.25 9.32
N GLY A 61 12.22 1.97 9.49
CA GLY A 61 12.79 1.14 8.42
C GLY A 61 11.82 0.87 7.28
N GLN A 62 10.53 1.03 7.51
CA GLN A 62 9.48 0.77 6.52
C GLN A 62 8.74 2.03 6.08
N ALA A 63 9.04 3.20 6.68
CA ALA A 63 8.37 4.45 6.35
C ALA A 63 8.93 5.05 5.06
N LEU A 64 8.04 5.61 4.25
CA LEU A 64 8.41 6.37 3.06
C LEU A 64 8.63 7.83 3.42
N LEU A 65 9.46 8.51 2.62
CA LEU A 65 9.54 9.96 2.66
C LEU A 65 8.27 10.56 2.02
N PRO A 66 7.90 11.80 2.40
CA PRO A 66 6.70 12.43 1.81
C PRO A 66 6.70 12.48 0.29
N GLU A 67 7.84 12.78 -0.35
CA GLU A 67 7.93 12.83 -1.81
C GLU A 67 7.80 11.44 -2.44
N GLN A 68 8.28 10.39 -1.77
CA GLN A 68 8.08 9.02 -2.21
C GLN A 68 6.61 8.62 -2.13
N PHE A 69 5.94 9.03 -1.07
CA PHE A 69 4.52 8.78 -0.91
C PHE A 69 3.70 9.51 -1.97
N ALA A 70 4.03 10.77 -2.26
CA ALA A 70 3.32 11.54 -3.28
C ALA A 70 3.42 10.85 -4.64
N ARG A 71 4.61 10.36 -5.00
CA ARG A 71 4.83 9.62 -6.23
C ARG A 71 4.03 8.32 -6.25
N LEU A 72 4.09 7.57 -5.16
CA LEU A 72 3.35 6.31 -5.04
C LEU A 72 1.85 6.53 -5.17
N SER A 73 1.33 7.58 -4.55
CA SER A 73 -0.09 7.91 -4.63
C SER A 73 -0.56 8.10 -6.07
N ARG A 74 0.25 8.78 -6.89
CA ARG A 74 -0.06 8.96 -8.32
C ARG A 74 -0.03 7.63 -9.07
N GLN A 75 0.95 6.78 -8.76
CA GLN A 75 1.07 5.47 -9.40
C GLN A 75 -0.09 4.55 -9.03
N VAL A 76 -0.48 4.54 -7.76
CA VAL A 76 -1.62 3.75 -7.28
C VAL A 76 -2.89 4.18 -7.99
N SER A 77 -3.12 5.49 -8.11
CA SER A 77 -4.30 6.00 -8.82
C SER A 77 -4.33 5.56 -10.28
N ALA A 78 -3.17 5.54 -10.95
CA ALA A 78 -3.08 5.09 -12.33
C ALA A 78 -3.41 3.60 -12.47
N VAL A 79 -2.87 2.76 -11.57
CA VAL A 79 -3.16 1.32 -11.57
C VAL A 79 -4.65 1.08 -11.34
N ARG A 80 -5.23 1.80 -10.38
CA ARG A 80 -6.64 1.65 -10.05
C ARG A 80 -7.52 2.01 -11.24
N ARG A 81 -7.23 3.12 -11.93
CA ARG A 81 -7.99 3.50 -13.12
C ARG A 81 -7.91 2.47 -14.22
N SER A 82 -6.73 1.87 -14.44
CA SER A 82 -6.56 0.86 -15.48
C SER A 82 -7.28 -0.44 -15.17
N SER A 83 -7.55 -0.73 -13.90
CA SER A 83 -8.23 -1.96 -13.49
C SER A 83 -9.76 -1.82 -13.41
N GLU A 84 -10.30 -0.63 -13.66
CA GLU A 84 -11.74 -0.35 -13.65
C GLU A 84 -12.43 -0.61 -15.00
N LEU A 85 -11.86 -1.46 -15.79
CA LEU A 85 -12.42 -1.78 -17.14
C LEU A 85 -13.71 -2.63 -17.04
#